data_7c11b2477ce51a5a76728bb499489318
#
_entry.id   7c11b2477ce51a5a76728bb499489318
#
_cell.length_a   1.000
_cell.length_b   1.000
_cell.length_c   1.000
_cell.angle_alpha   90.00
_cell.angle_beta   90.00
_cell.angle_gamma   90.00
#
_symmetry.space_group_name_H-M   'P 1'
#
loop_
_entity.id
_entity.type
_entity.pdbx_description
1 polymer ?
#
loop_
_entity_poly.entity_id
_entity_poly.type
_entity_poly.pdbx_seq_one_letter_code
_entity_poly.pdbx_strand_id
1 'polypeptide(L)'
;MPGYRPDRAGVRLRTGKTNVITVVLNPEDEGSGFFSQFVYGISDGLKSTPYHLVITPYDLSDPMAPVRYIVETASADGVILSRTQRVDPRVRYLAENHMPFATHGRTDMGLVHPFHDFDNGAFAYEAARKLTERGRKRIALLGPPPELNYSRHTHEGFQKALLDFGIDSFALSSCDTDTPLSRVKEIGRTLASHPQRPDGIIASATTSAFALSAGLQDAGLRIGVDFDTASKHSSKLLSIAIPELISIPEDFHEAGRDLAQILIRSIDGEAASNLQHLQGPFSKLD
;
A
#
# COMPACT_ATOMS: atom_id res chain seq x y z
N MET A 1 -40.25 28.94 -4.85
CA MET A 1 -40.53 27.63 -5.49
C MET A 1 -39.50 26.64 -5.00
N PRO A 2 -39.88 25.48 -4.44
CA PRO A 2 -38.88 24.45 -4.14
C PRO A 2 -38.32 23.96 -5.47
N GLY A 3 -37.01 24.20 -5.69
CA GLY A 3 -36.32 23.79 -6.90
C GLY A 3 -36.41 22.30 -7.08
N TYR A 4 -36.75 21.85 -8.28
CA TYR A 4 -36.68 20.44 -8.66
C TYR A 4 -35.29 19.88 -8.36
N ARG A 5 -35.18 18.91 -7.47
CA ARG A 5 -33.96 18.13 -7.24
C ARG A 5 -34.13 16.82 -8.01
N PRO A 6 -33.25 16.54 -8.98
CA PRO A 6 -33.29 15.25 -9.68
C PRO A 6 -33.15 14.10 -8.66
N ASP A 7 -34.07 13.17 -8.70
CA ASP A 7 -33.96 11.92 -7.97
C ASP A 7 -32.84 11.08 -8.57
N ARG A 8 -31.91 10.60 -7.73
CA ARG A 8 -30.79 9.77 -8.18
C ARG A 8 -31.24 8.51 -8.91
N ALA A 9 -32.33 7.89 -8.48
CA ALA A 9 -32.92 6.74 -9.15
C ALA A 9 -33.42 7.09 -10.56
N GLY A 10 -34.06 8.26 -10.74
CA GLY A 10 -34.51 8.75 -12.04
C GLY A 10 -33.33 9.11 -12.97
N VAL A 11 -32.24 9.66 -12.42
CA VAL A 11 -31.02 9.94 -13.22
C VAL A 11 -30.40 8.62 -13.70
N ARG A 12 -30.27 7.62 -12.82
CA ARG A 12 -29.74 6.30 -13.14
C ARG A 12 -30.56 5.59 -14.23
N LEU A 13 -31.89 5.61 -14.11
CA LEU A 13 -32.78 5.03 -15.13
C LEU A 13 -32.60 5.67 -16.51
N ARG A 14 -32.29 6.96 -16.56
CA ARG A 14 -32.12 7.70 -17.82
C ARG A 14 -30.73 7.58 -18.42
N THR A 15 -29.67 7.55 -17.57
CA THR A 15 -28.28 7.64 -18.03
C THR A 15 -27.55 6.30 -17.96
N GLY A 16 -28.07 5.33 -17.22
CA GLY A 16 -27.38 4.10 -16.90
C GLY A 16 -26.24 4.26 -15.89
N LYS A 17 -25.93 5.50 -15.47
CA LYS A 17 -24.81 5.82 -14.55
C LYS A 17 -25.29 6.04 -13.12
N THR A 18 -24.54 5.51 -12.15
CA THR A 18 -24.77 5.74 -10.72
C THR A 18 -24.10 7.01 -10.22
N ASN A 19 -23.06 7.48 -10.92
CA ASN A 19 -22.11 8.50 -10.49
C ASN A 19 -21.43 8.12 -9.16
N VAL A 20 -21.18 6.84 -8.95
CA VAL A 20 -20.49 6.30 -7.78
C VAL A 20 -19.20 5.63 -8.21
N ILE A 21 -18.11 5.99 -7.55
CA ILE A 21 -16.87 5.23 -7.52
C ILE A 21 -16.75 4.61 -6.14
N THR A 22 -16.51 3.32 -6.10
CA THR A 22 -16.35 2.58 -4.84
C THR A 22 -14.88 2.23 -4.64
N VAL A 23 -14.33 2.52 -3.46
CA VAL A 23 -13.04 1.99 -3.02
C VAL A 23 -13.28 0.84 -2.04
N VAL A 24 -12.65 -0.31 -2.32
CA VAL A 24 -12.73 -1.52 -1.49
C VAL A 24 -11.46 -1.60 -0.66
N LEU A 25 -11.58 -1.38 0.65
CA LEU A 25 -10.46 -1.26 1.59
C LEU A 25 -10.58 -2.26 2.74
N ASN A 26 -9.42 -2.70 3.26
CA ASN A 26 -9.37 -3.45 4.50
C ASN A 26 -9.48 -2.48 5.69
N PRO A 27 -10.42 -2.68 6.65
CA PRO A 27 -10.52 -1.85 7.84
C PRO A 27 -9.24 -1.81 8.69
N GLU A 28 -8.42 -2.86 8.68
CA GLU A 28 -7.16 -2.92 9.42
C GLU A 28 -6.08 -1.95 8.89
N ASP A 29 -6.24 -1.42 7.67
CA ASP A 29 -5.36 -0.40 7.12
C ASP A 29 -5.50 0.98 7.82
N GLU A 30 -6.51 1.17 8.68
CA GLU A 30 -6.81 2.45 9.34
C GLU A 30 -5.66 2.96 10.22
N GLY A 31 -4.94 2.08 10.91
CA GLY A 31 -3.84 2.45 11.82
C GLY A 31 -2.55 2.90 11.14
N SER A 32 -2.41 2.69 9.83
CA SER A 32 -1.15 2.93 9.10
C SER A 32 -0.97 4.35 8.56
N GLY A 33 -2.00 5.20 8.62
CA GLY A 33 -2.05 6.50 7.93
C GLY A 33 -2.32 6.37 6.42
N PHE A 34 -2.25 5.18 5.86
CA PHE A 34 -2.60 4.88 4.47
C PHE A 34 -4.05 5.24 4.17
N PHE A 35 -4.98 4.73 4.98
CA PHE A 35 -6.41 4.88 4.76
C PHE A 35 -6.82 6.34 4.56
N SER A 36 -6.47 7.21 5.50
CA SER A 36 -6.89 8.62 5.45
C SER A 36 -6.31 9.36 4.26
N GLN A 37 -5.00 9.24 4.01
CA GLN A 37 -4.34 9.93 2.90
C GLN A 37 -4.85 9.42 1.55
N PHE A 38 -5.00 8.11 1.41
CA PHE A 38 -5.48 7.49 0.18
C PHE A 38 -6.92 7.90 -0.15
N VAL A 39 -7.82 7.86 0.83
CA VAL A 39 -9.23 8.28 0.67
C VAL A 39 -9.33 9.78 0.36
N TYR A 40 -8.54 10.63 1.04
CA TYR A 40 -8.51 12.05 0.71
C TYR A 40 -7.94 12.30 -0.70
N GLY A 41 -6.91 11.57 -1.11
CA GLY A 41 -6.37 11.64 -2.46
C GLY A 41 -7.43 11.28 -3.51
N ILE A 42 -8.16 10.16 -3.33
CA ILE A 42 -9.27 9.78 -4.22
C ILE A 42 -10.32 10.90 -4.26
N SER A 43 -10.72 11.42 -3.09
CA SER A 43 -11.69 12.52 -3.02
C SER A 43 -11.22 13.76 -3.78
N ASP A 44 -9.93 14.10 -3.68
CA ASP A 44 -9.35 15.22 -4.43
C ASP A 44 -9.34 14.97 -5.94
N GLY A 45 -9.04 13.74 -6.37
CA GLY A 45 -9.09 13.35 -7.79
C GLY A 45 -10.49 13.38 -8.39
N LEU A 46 -11.54 13.26 -7.54
CA LEU A 46 -12.94 13.34 -7.96
C LEU A 46 -13.52 14.76 -7.94
N LYS A 47 -12.79 15.76 -7.43
CA LYS A 47 -13.25 17.16 -7.45
C LYS A 47 -13.59 17.59 -8.87
N SER A 48 -14.68 18.34 -9.00
CA SER A 48 -15.19 18.84 -10.29
C SER A 48 -15.69 17.75 -11.26
N THR A 49 -15.89 16.53 -10.77
CA THR A 49 -16.53 15.43 -11.51
C THR A 49 -17.93 15.16 -10.96
N PRO A 50 -18.78 14.42 -11.66
CA PRO A 50 -20.10 14.02 -11.14
C PRO A 50 -20.01 12.87 -10.11
N TYR A 51 -18.84 12.29 -9.90
CA TYR A 51 -18.67 11.08 -9.09
C TYR A 51 -18.63 11.36 -7.59
N HIS A 52 -19.25 10.45 -6.83
CA HIS A 52 -19.18 10.39 -5.37
C HIS A 52 -18.36 9.16 -4.96
N LEU A 53 -17.53 9.32 -3.93
CA LEU A 53 -16.77 8.23 -3.36
C LEU A 53 -17.64 7.47 -2.34
N VAL A 54 -17.67 6.15 -2.47
CA VAL A 54 -18.21 5.22 -1.48
C VAL A 54 -17.09 4.32 -0.99
N ILE A 55 -16.95 4.20 0.32
CA ILE A 55 -15.98 3.29 0.94
C ILE A 55 -16.71 2.00 1.28
N THR A 56 -16.23 0.88 0.74
CA THR A 56 -16.77 -0.44 1.02
C THR A 56 -15.70 -1.28 1.73
N PRO A 57 -15.85 -1.54 3.03
CA PRO A 57 -14.94 -2.41 3.74
C PRO A 57 -15.12 -3.87 3.28
N TYR A 58 -14.05 -4.68 3.37
CA TYR A 58 -14.14 -6.11 3.14
C TYR A 58 -13.58 -6.90 4.33
N ASP A 59 -14.12 -8.10 4.52
CA ASP A 59 -13.61 -9.06 5.48
C ASP A 59 -12.57 -9.95 4.79
N LEU A 60 -11.43 -10.19 5.45
CA LEU A 60 -10.38 -11.06 4.92
C LEU A 60 -10.86 -12.51 4.71
N SER A 61 -11.93 -12.94 5.39
CA SER A 61 -12.54 -14.27 5.19
C SER A 61 -13.29 -14.39 3.86
N ASP A 62 -13.83 -13.29 3.31
CA ASP A 62 -14.44 -13.24 1.97
C ASP A 62 -14.18 -11.91 1.26
N PRO A 63 -12.98 -11.71 0.72
CA PRO A 63 -12.62 -10.47 0.00
C PRO A 63 -13.39 -10.30 -1.32
N MET A 64 -14.10 -11.33 -1.79
CA MET A 64 -14.92 -11.29 -2.99
C MET A 64 -16.33 -10.75 -2.76
N ALA A 65 -16.86 -10.82 -1.53
CA ALA A 65 -18.24 -10.42 -1.24
C ALA A 65 -18.59 -9.00 -1.71
N PRO A 66 -17.81 -7.96 -1.38
CA PRO A 66 -18.13 -6.61 -1.83
C PRO A 66 -18.04 -6.45 -3.34
N VAL A 67 -17.09 -7.12 -3.99
CA VAL A 67 -16.90 -7.04 -5.45
C VAL A 67 -18.06 -7.70 -6.19
N ARG A 68 -18.50 -8.87 -5.73
CA ARG A 68 -19.71 -9.53 -6.27
C ARG A 68 -20.94 -8.64 -6.10
N TYR A 69 -21.15 -8.11 -4.89
CA TYR A 69 -22.29 -7.23 -4.63
C TYR A 69 -22.31 -6.00 -5.55
N ILE A 70 -21.16 -5.33 -5.74
CA ILE A 70 -21.07 -4.14 -6.59
C ILE A 70 -21.45 -4.49 -8.04
N VAL A 71 -20.94 -5.59 -8.58
CA VAL A 71 -21.21 -6.02 -9.96
C VAL A 71 -22.67 -6.45 -10.11
N GLU A 72 -23.18 -7.33 -9.25
CA GLU A 72 -24.54 -7.89 -9.33
C GLU A 72 -25.63 -6.83 -9.16
N THR A 73 -25.39 -5.82 -8.34
CA THR A 73 -26.34 -4.72 -8.10
C THR A 73 -26.10 -3.50 -8.99
N ALA A 74 -25.00 -3.48 -9.75
CA ALA A 74 -24.52 -2.32 -10.50
C ALA A 74 -24.54 -1.05 -9.63
N SER A 75 -24.05 -1.13 -8.39
CA SER A 75 -24.14 -0.04 -7.41
C SER A 75 -23.05 1.03 -7.57
N ALA A 76 -22.07 0.81 -8.44
CA ALA A 76 -21.03 1.77 -8.79
C ALA A 76 -20.74 1.73 -10.29
N ASP A 77 -20.16 2.81 -10.83
CA ASP A 77 -19.68 2.89 -12.22
C ASP A 77 -18.21 2.43 -12.33
N GLY A 78 -17.50 2.36 -11.22
CA GLY A 78 -16.13 1.88 -11.18
C GLY A 78 -15.64 1.54 -9.77
N VAL A 79 -14.61 0.70 -9.70
CA VAL A 79 -14.08 0.15 -8.45
C VAL A 79 -12.58 0.42 -8.34
N ILE A 80 -12.15 0.92 -7.16
CA ILE A 80 -10.73 0.98 -6.79
C ILE A 80 -10.47 -0.14 -5.80
N LEU A 81 -9.44 -0.95 -6.07
CA LEU A 81 -8.97 -2.00 -5.19
C LEU A 81 -7.60 -1.66 -4.60
N SER A 82 -7.36 -2.08 -3.37
CA SER A 82 -6.04 -2.11 -2.74
C SER A 82 -5.59 -3.53 -2.40
N ARG A 83 -4.34 -3.69 -1.94
CA ARG A 83 -3.79 -4.97 -1.48
C ARG A 83 -3.93 -6.07 -2.53
N THR A 84 -3.44 -5.79 -3.74
CA THR A 84 -3.51 -6.75 -4.86
C THR A 84 -2.63 -7.99 -4.62
N GLN A 85 -3.20 -9.14 -4.92
CA GLN A 85 -2.50 -10.42 -4.92
C GLN A 85 -1.81 -10.67 -6.28
N ARG A 86 -0.86 -11.60 -6.33
CA ARG A 86 -0.22 -12.02 -7.59
C ARG A 86 -1.25 -12.49 -8.61
N VAL A 87 -2.15 -13.37 -8.18
CA VAL A 87 -3.31 -13.83 -8.94
C VAL A 87 -4.54 -13.39 -8.16
N ASP A 88 -5.05 -12.21 -8.46
CA ASP A 88 -6.13 -11.59 -7.69
C ASP A 88 -7.50 -11.97 -8.28
N PRO A 89 -8.31 -12.73 -7.55
CA PRO A 89 -9.64 -13.15 -8.04
C PRO A 89 -10.59 -11.96 -8.21
N ARG A 90 -10.42 -10.87 -7.46
CA ARG A 90 -11.24 -9.66 -7.58
C ARG A 90 -10.97 -8.95 -8.90
N VAL A 91 -9.70 -8.81 -9.27
CA VAL A 91 -9.28 -8.23 -10.55
C VAL A 91 -9.80 -9.04 -11.72
N ARG A 92 -9.69 -10.39 -11.65
CA ARG A 92 -10.22 -11.27 -12.68
C ARG A 92 -11.73 -11.11 -12.84
N TYR A 93 -12.46 -11.15 -11.71
CA TYR A 93 -13.91 -11.05 -11.71
C TYR A 93 -14.42 -9.72 -12.29
N LEU A 94 -13.78 -8.60 -11.92
CA LEU A 94 -14.13 -7.28 -12.48
C LEU A 94 -13.87 -7.23 -13.99
N ALA A 95 -12.74 -7.76 -14.47
CA ALA A 95 -12.40 -7.79 -15.88
C ALA A 95 -13.38 -8.68 -16.69
N GLU A 96 -13.72 -9.87 -16.20
CA GLU A 96 -14.67 -10.80 -16.84
C GLU A 96 -16.09 -10.21 -16.93
N ASN A 97 -16.47 -9.37 -15.98
CA ASN A 97 -17.77 -8.67 -15.96
C ASN A 97 -17.74 -7.28 -16.61
N HIS A 98 -16.64 -6.90 -17.26
CA HIS A 98 -16.49 -5.59 -17.90
C HIS A 98 -16.74 -4.40 -16.97
N MET A 99 -16.57 -4.59 -15.67
CA MET A 99 -16.67 -3.50 -14.68
C MET A 99 -15.40 -2.66 -14.73
N PRO A 100 -15.48 -1.34 -14.96
CA PRO A 100 -14.31 -0.48 -14.86
C PRO A 100 -13.68 -0.53 -13.48
N PHE A 101 -12.36 -0.70 -13.43
CA PHE A 101 -11.63 -0.74 -12.17
C PHE A 101 -10.21 -0.20 -12.32
N ALA A 102 -9.61 0.20 -11.20
CA ALA A 102 -8.20 0.49 -11.08
C ALA A 102 -7.66 -0.08 -9.76
N THR A 103 -6.37 -0.41 -9.71
CA THR A 103 -5.78 -1.03 -8.53
C THR A 103 -4.63 -0.21 -7.96
N HIS A 104 -4.58 -0.10 -6.63
CA HIS A 104 -3.37 0.27 -5.93
C HIS A 104 -2.48 -0.96 -5.79
N GLY A 105 -1.46 -1.02 -6.63
CA GLY A 105 -0.63 -2.19 -6.86
C GLY A 105 -1.04 -2.98 -8.12
N ARG A 106 -0.05 -3.52 -8.82
CA ARG A 106 -0.23 -4.37 -10.01
C ARG A 106 -0.39 -5.84 -9.63
N THR A 107 -0.91 -6.65 -10.55
CA THR A 107 -0.97 -8.11 -10.44
C THR A 107 0.09 -8.77 -11.33
N ASP A 108 0.23 -10.10 -11.21
CA ASP A 108 1.17 -10.92 -12.00
C ASP A 108 0.39 -11.94 -12.88
N MET A 109 -0.79 -11.52 -13.35
CA MET A 109 -1.73 -12.40 -14.08
C MET A 109 -1.56 -12.36 -15.60
N GLY A 110 -0.67 -11.53 -16.13
CA GLY A 110 -0.59 -11.25 -17.57
C GLY A 110 -1.79 -10.47 -18.12
N LEU A 111 -2.72 -10.06 -17.25
CA LEU A 111 -3.84 -9.20 -17.59
C LEU A 111 -3.41 -7.74 -17.53
N VAL A 112 -3.54 -7.03 -18.67
CA VAL A 112 -3.31 -5.57 -18.71
C VAL A 112 -4.50 -4.87 -18.08
N HIS A 113 -4.27 -4.19 -16.98
CA HIS A 113 -5.31 -3.44 -16.27
C HIS A 113 -4.77 -2.09 -15.76
N PRO A 114 -5.65 -1.10 -15.50
CA PRO A 114 -5.28 0.18 -14.91
C PRO A 114 -4.72 0.01 -13.50
N PHE A 115 -3.62 0.67 -13.19
CA PHE A 115 -3.06 0.68 -11.83
C PHE A 115 -2.21 1.92 -11.54
N HIS A 116 -2.12 2.26 -10.27
CA HIS A 116 -1.03 3.01 -9.67
C HIS A 116 -0.31 2.09 -8.71
N ASP A 117 0.99 1.90 -8.86
CA ASP A 117 1.81 1.06 -7.98
C ASP A 117 3.06 1.82 -7.53
N PHE A 118 3.52 1.52 -6.33
CA PHE A 118 4.80 2.01 -5.83
C PHE A 118 5.91 1.01 -6.17
N ASP A 119 7.10 1.49 -6.54
CA ASP A 119 8.23 0.60 -6.80
C ASP A 119 8.83 0.07 -5.49
N ASN A 120 8.20 -0.99 -4.99
CA ASN A 120 8.59 -1.65 -3.75
C ASN A 120 9.96 -2.35 -3.85
N GLY A 121 10.39 -2.71 -5.05
CA GLY A 121 11.73 -3.23 -5.29
C GLY A 121 12.79 -2.14 -5.11
N ALA A 122 12.59 -1.00 -5.75
CA ALA A 122 13.45 0.16 -5.58
C ALA A 122 13.48 0.67 -4.14
N PHE A 123 12.32 0.64 -3.43
CA PHE A 123 12.26 0.95 -2.00
C PHE A 123 13.18 0.06 -1.16
N ALA A 124 13.06 -1.26 -1.29
CA ALA A 124 13.84 -2.20 -0.49
C ALA A 124 15.33 -2.11 -0.79
N TYR A 125 15.67 -1.93 -2.06
CA TYR A 125 17.06 -1.70 -2.49
C TYR A 125 17.65 -0.43 -1.90
N GLU A 126 16.93 0.69 -1.99
CA GLU A 126 17.36 1.99 -1.46
C GLU A 126 17.46 1.99 0.06
N ALA A 127 16.52 1.33 0.75
CA ALA A 127 16.56 1.15 2.20
C ALA A 127 17.83 0.39 2.64
N ALA A 128 18.16 -0.71 1.96
CA ALA A 128 19.37 -1.49 2.22
C ALA A 128 20.62 -0.66 1.93
N ARG A 129 20.66 0.11 0.82
CA ARG A 129 21.78 1.00 0.47
C ARG A 129 22.05 2.00 1.60
N LYS A 130 21.01 2.69 2.07
CA LYS A 130 21.12 3.68 3.16
C LYS A 130 21.58 3.07 4.49
N LEU A 131 21.13 1.87 4.81
CA LEU A 131 21.60 1.12 5.99
C LEU A 131 23.07 0.74 5.86
N THR A 132 23.49 0.29 4.67
CA THR A 132 24.91 -0.06 4.39
C THR A 132 25.81 1.17 4.48
N GLU A 133 25.37 2.34 4.01
CA GLU A 133 26.08 3.61 4.15
C GLU A 133 26.27 4.03 5.60
N ARG A 134 25.36 3.62 6.51
CA ARG A 134 25.51 3.76 7.97
C ARG A 134 26.38 2.68 8.61
N GLY A 135 26.95 1.78 7.79
CA GLY A 135 27.84 0.72 8.28
C GLY A 135 27.12 -0.53 8.78
N ARG A 136 25.81 -0.68 8.53
CA ARG A 136 25.06 -1.88 8.94
C ARG A 136 25.41 -3.04 8.00
N LYS A 137 25.60 -4.24 8.61
CA LYS A 137 26.14 -5.41 7.90
C LYS A 137 25.20 -6.60 7.88
N ARG A 138 24.22 -6.65 8.77
CA ARG A 138 23.22 -7.72 8.82
C ARG A 138 21.84 -7.11 8.88
N ILE A 139 21.09 -7.25 7.79
CA ILE A 139 19.81 -6.56 7.63
C ILE A 139 18.67 -7.57 7.70
N ALA A 140 17.63 -7.24 8.49
CA ALA A 140 16.36 -7.94 8.50
C ALA A 140 15.33 -7.19 7.68
N LEU A 141 14.51 -7.93 6.93
CA LEU A 141 13.34 -7.39 6.23
C LEU A 141 12.06 -7.82 6.95
N LEU A 142 11.32 -6.83 7.47
CA LEU A 142 9.92 -6.96 7.90
C LEU A 142 9.05 -6.58 6.70
N GLY A 143 8.81 -7.56 5.85
CA GLY A 143 8.10 -7.39 4.59
C GLY A 143 6.58 -7.44 4.73
N PRO A 144 5.87 -7.22 3.62
CA PRO A 144 4.42 -7.43 3.56
C PRO A 144 4.05 -8.91 3.62
N PRO A 145 2.75 -9.23 3.85
CA PRO A 145 2.22 -10.59 3.71
C PRO A 145 2.58 -11.22 2.36
N PRO A 146 2.97 -12.50 2.34
CA PRO A 146 3.54 -13.15 1.14
C PRO A 146 2.54 -13.31 -0.02
N GLU A 147 1.23 -13.30 0.26
CA GLU A 147 0.18 -13.37 -0.75
C GLU A 147 0.04 -12.09 -1.58
N LEU A 148 0.50 -10.95 -1.07
CA LEU A 148 0.42 -9.66 -1.77
C LEU A 148 1.52 -9.55 -2.84
N ASN A 149 1.18 -9.05 -4.02
CA ASN A 149 2.13 -9.01 -5.13
C ASN A 149 3.34 -8.13 -4.84
N TYR A 150 3.16 -7.01 -4.14
CA TYR A 150 4.28 -6.13 -3.79
C TYR A 150 5.26 -6.74 -2.77
N SER A 151 4.86 -7.82 -2.06
CA SER A 151 5.77 -8.61 -1.23
C SER A 151 6.91 -9.21 -2.05
N ARG A 152 6.58 -9.79 -3.20
CA ARG A 152 7.57 -10.33 -4.14
C ARG A 152 8.55 -9.24 -4.61
N HIS A 153 8.03 -8.10 -5.06
CA HIS A 153 8.89 -6.98 -5.52
C HIS A 153 9.82 -6.50 -4.40
N THR A 154 9.30 -6.36 -3.17
CA THR A 154 10.09 -5.97 -1.99
C THR A 154 11.24 -6.96 -1.73
N HIS A 155 10.95 -8.26 -1.78
CA HIS A 155 11.96 -9.30 -1.58
C HIS A 155 13.00 -9.33 -2.70
N GLU A 156 12.58 -9.20 -3.96
CA GLU A 156 13.49 -9.14 -5.11
C GLU A 156 14.46 -7.96 -5.00
N GLY A 157 13.96 -6.77 -4.65
CA GLY A 157 14.79 -5.59 -4.44
C GLY A 157 15.75 -5.75 -3.26
N PHE A 158 15.28 -6.36 -2.17
CA PHE A 158 16.11 -6.66 -1.01
C PHE A 158 17.21 -7.68 -1.36
N GLN A 159 16.88 -8.79 -2.01
CA GLN A 159 17.86 -9.80 -2.42
C GLN A 159 18.93 -9.21 -3.37
N LYS A 160 18.50 -8.36 -4.31
CA LYS A 160 19.44 -7.65 -5.18
C LYS A 160 20.42 -6.79 -4.36
N ALA A 161 19.93 -6.06 -3.38
CA ALA A 161 20.77 -5.22 -2.52
C ALA A 161 21.76 -6.05 -1.68
N LEU A 162 21.34 -7.22 -1.14
CA LEU A 162 22.23 -8.12 -0.40
C LEU A 162 23.44 -8.52 -1.27
N LEU A 163 23.19 -8.87 -2.54
CA LEU A 163 24.23 -9.25 -3.49
C LEU A 163 25.14 -8.08 -3.85
N ASP A 164 24.55 -6.94 -4.21
CA ASP A 164 25.30 -5.79 -4.71
C ASP A 164 26.19 -5.15 -3.62
N PHE A 165 25.75 -5.18 -2.36
CA PHE A 165 26.46 -4.55 -1.25
C PHE A 165 27.23 -5.54 -0.36
N GLY A 166 27.11 -6.85 -0.59
CA GLY A 166 27.80 -7.86 0.18
C GLY A 166 27.38 -7.90 1.66
N ILE A 167 26.10 -7.73 1.94
CA ILE A 167 25.54 -7.70 3.30
C ILE A 167 24.79 -8.99 3.63
N ASP A 168 24.83 -9.38 4.91
CA ASP A 168 24.13 -10.54 5.39
C ASP A 168 22.62 -10.25 5.59
N SER A 169 21.79 -11.26 5.40
CA SER A 169 20.38 -11.19 5.77
C SER A 169 20.11 -11.89 7.11
N PHE A 170 19.12 -11.37 7.84
CA PHE A 170 18.52 -12.02 8.99
C PHE A 170 17.05 -12.32 8.70
N ALA A 171 16.66 -13.59 8.79
CA ALA A 171 15.27 -13.99 8.54
C ALA A 171 14.40 -13.72 9.78
N LEU A 172 13.39 -12.87 9.61
CA LEU A 172 12.31 -12.68 10.59
C LEU A 172 11.24 -13.74 10.29
N SER A 173 11.25 -14.83 11.05
CA SER A 173 10.29 -15.91 10.86
C SER A 173 8.91 -15.54 11.39
N SER A 174 7.86 -15.84 10.61
CA SER A 174 6.46 -15.67 11.02
C SER A 174 6.08 -14.26 11.46
N CYS A 175 6.63 -13.24 10.79
CA CYS A 175 6.35 -11.83 11.05
C CYS A 175 6.33 -11.06 9.73
N ASP A 176 5.24 -10.34 9.49
CA ASP A 176 5.02 -9.44 8.37
C ASP A 176 4.35 -8.14 8.85
N THR A 177 4.01 -7.25 7.94
CA THR A 177 3.39 -5.96 8.29
C THR A 177 1.95 -6.07 8.81
N ASP A 178 1.28 -7.20 8.65
CA ASP A 178 -0.07 -7.46 9.19
C ASP A 178 -0.02 -8.12 10.58
N THR A 179 1.16 -8.51 11.04
CA THR A 179 1.34 -9.04 12.38
C THR A 179 0.98 -7.98 13.43
N PRO A 180 0.14 -8.31 14.45
CA PRO A 180 -0.25 -7.36 15.49
C PRO A 180 0.95 -6.64 16.10
N LEU A 181 0.87 -5.31 16.25
CA LEU A 181 2.00 -4.47 16.68
C LEU A 181 2.58 -4.88 18.04
N SER A 182 1.72 -5.37 18.97
CA SER A 182 2.17 -5.93 20.25
C SER A 182 3.08 -7.14 20.06
N ARG A 183 2.77 -8.00 19.08
CA ARG A 183 3.59 -9.17 18.74
C ARG A 183 4.87 -8.76 18.04
N VAL A 184 4.82 -7.79 17.12
CA VAL A 184 6.02 -7.22 16.47
C VAL A 184 6.98 -6.64 17.52
N LYS A 185 6.42 -5.90 18.50
CA LYS A 185 7.22 -5.35 19.63
C LYS A 185 7.88 -6.45 20.46
N GLU A 186 7.17 -7.53 20.76
CA GLU A 186 7.72 -8.67 21.52
C GLU A 186 8.81 -9.40 20.73
N ILE A 187 8.65 -9.53 19.41
CA ILE A 187 9.69 -10.06 18.53
C ILE A 187 10.96 -9.19 18.63
N GLY A 188 10.81 -7.86 18.58
CA GLY A 188 11.93 -6.93 18.76
C GLY A 188 12.67 -7.12 20.09
N ARG A 189 11.91 -7.27 21.20
CA ARG A 189 12.49 -7.52 22.52
C ARG A 189 13.28 -8.83 22.57
N THR A 190 12.72 -9.90 22.00
CA THR A 190 13.38 -11.21 21.93
C THR A 190 14.62 -11.18 21.03
N LEU A 191 14.53 -10.46 19.90
CA LEU A 191 15.60 -10.33 18.93
C LEU A 191 16.84 -9.64 19.51
N ALA A 192 16.67 -8.73 20.45
CA ALA A 192 17.76 -7.97 21.06
C ALA A 192 18.83 -8.88 21.71
N SER A 193 18.44 -10.02 22.25
CA SER A 193 19.35 -10.99 22.89
C SER A 193 19.92 -12.03 21.93
N HIS A 194 19.51 -12.03 20.64
CA HIS A 194 19.99 -13.02 19.68
C HIS A 194 21.47 -12.77 19.32
N PRO A 195 22.37 -13.80 19.40
CA PRO A 195 23.81 -13.62 19.16
C PRO A 195 24.16 -13.07 17.77
N GLN A 196 23.31 -13.36 16.79
CA GLN A 196 23.45 -12.89 15.42
C GLN A 196 22.31 -11.93 15.04
N ARG A 197 21.85 -11.11 16.00
CA ARG A 197 20.79 -10.13 15.71
C ARG A 197 21.15 -9.21 14.55
N PRO A 198 20.17 -8.74 13.78
CA PRO A 198 20.41 -7.72 12.76
C PRO A 198 20.83 -6.40 13.42
N ASP A 199 21.65 -5.65 12.73
CA ASP A 199 22.00 -4.26 13.05
C ASP A 199 21.34 -3.26 12.10
N GLY A 200 20.67 -3.74 11.06
CA GLY A 200 19.80 -2.99 10.17
C GLY A 200 18.41 -3.63 10.03
N ILE A 201 17.37 -2.81 9.96
CA ILE A 201 15.99 -3.25 9.81
C ILE A 201 15.38 -2.48 8.65
N ILE A 202 14.77 -3.20 7.71
CA ILE A 202 13.87 -2.62 6.69
C ILE A 202 12.46 -3.05 7.03
N ALA A 203 11.54 -2.09 7.17
CA ALA A 203 10.13 -2.39 7.38
C ALA A 203 9.27 -1.75 6.29
N SER A 204 8.40 -2.54 5.67
CA SER A 204 7.51 -2.08 4.61
C SER A 204 6.32 -1.25 5.12
N ALA A 205 6.13 -1.18 6.45
CA ALA A 205 5.14 -0.32 7.10
C ALA A 205 5.76 0.43 8.27
N THR A 206 5.45 1.71 8.40
CA THR A 206 5.99 2.58 9.45
C THR A 206 5.59 2.12 10.85
N THR A 207 4.34 1.69 11.04
CA THR A 207 3.84 1.19 12.33
C THR A 207 4.61 -0.03 12.82
N SER A 208 4.90 -0.97 11.90
CA SER A 208 5.69 -2.16 12.19
C SER A 208 7.16 -1.83 12.48
N ALA A 209 7.72 -0.83 11.75
CA ALA A 209 9.07 -0.30 12.04
C ALA A 209 9.15 0.22 13.48
N PHE A 210 8.15 1.00 13.92
CA PHE A 210 8.10 1.53 15.27
C PHE A 210 7.96 0.45 16.32
N ALA A 211 7.04 -0.50 16.11
CA ALA A 211 6.82 -1.58 17.06
C ALA A 211 8.07 -2.44 17.26
N LEU A 212 8.75 -2.81 16.16
CA LEU A 212 9.99 -3.59 16.24
C LEU A 212 11.11 -2.81 16.92
N SER A 213 11.30 -1.54 16.53
CA SER A 213 12.32 -0.67 17.14
C SER A 213 12.06 -0.42 18.62
N ALA A 214 10.80 -0.20 19.02
CA ALA A 214 10.43 -0.07 20.42
C ALA A 214 10.74 -1.33 21.24
N GLY A 215 10.55 -2.52 20.66
CA GLY A 215 10.92 -3.79 21.30
C GLY A 215 12.43 -3.91 21.54
N LEU A 216 13.24 -3.53 20.55
CA LEU A 216 14.70 -3.49 20.67
C LEU A 216 15.15 -2.47 21.74
N GLN A 217 14.53 -1.29 21.76
CA GLN A 217 14.83 -0.24 22.73
C GLN A 217 14.41 -0.62 24.16
N ASP A 218 13.28 -1.28 24.35
CA ASP A 218 12.86 -1.82 25.66
C ASP A 218 13.87 -2.82 26.22
N ALA A 219 14.62 -3.50 25.35
CA ALA A 219 15.69 -4.41 25.71
C ALA A 219 17.07 -3.72 25.88
N GLY A 220 17.12 -2.36 25.85
CA GLY A 220 18.29 -1.56 26.11
C GLY A 220 19.13 -1.19 24.88
N LEU A 221 18.72 -1.52 23.67
CA LEU A 221 19.43 -1.14 22.45
C LEU A 221 19.03 0.28 22.02
N ARG A 222 19.95 0.99 21.36
CA ARG A 222 19.76 2.39 20.94
C ARG A 222 19.72 2.47 19.42
N ILE A 223 18.63 3.05 18.87
CA ILE A 223 18.55 3.39 17.45
C ILE A 223 19.63 4.42 17.08
N GLY A 224 20.21 4.30 15.91
CA GLY A 224 21.35 5.14 15.46
C GLY A 224 22.70 4.71 15.99
N VAL A 225 22.76 3.86 17.03
CA VAL A 225 23.99 3.37 17.67
C VAL A 225 24.13 1.84 17.49
N ASP A 226 23.22 1.10 18.10
CA ASP A 226 23.26 -0.37 18.13
C ASP A 226 22.54 -0.99 16.94
N PHE A 227 21.59 -0.26 16.35
CA PHE A 227 20.86 -0.62 15.14
C PHE A 227 20.31 0.62 14.42
N ASP A 228 19.96 0.47 13.15
CA ASP A 228 19.17 1.45 12.38
C ASP A 228 17.94 0.80 11.77
N THR A 229 16.90 1.61 11.57
CA THR A 229 15.67 1.19 10.92
C THR A 229 15.38 2.09 9.72
N ALA A 230 15.05 1.47 8.58
CA ALA A 230 14.56 2.13 7.38
C ALA A 230 13.10 1.71 7.14
N SER A 231 12.25 2.66 6.78
CA SER A 231 10.85 2.38 6.49
C SER A 231 10.28 3.33 5.44
N LYS A 232 9.21 2.87 4.78
CA LYS A 232 8.35 3.76 4.03
C LYS A 232 7.71 4.79 4.97
N HIS A 233 7.42 5.96 4.43
CA HIS A 233 6.84 7.03 5.21
C HIS A 233 5.99 7.94 4.32
N SER A 234 4.83 8.29 4.83
CA SER A 234 3.86 9.16 4.17
C SER A 234 3.55 10.45 4.93
N SER A 235 4.20 10.70 6.09
CA SER A 235 3.91 11.84 6.96
C SER A 235 5.18 12.55 7.43
N LYS A 236 5.26 13.87 7.17
CA LYS A 236 6.35 14.74 7.69
C LYS A 236 6.47 14.73 9.21
N LEU A 237 5.40 14.39 9.94
CA LEU A 237 5.42 14.31 11.41
C LEU A 237 6.41 13.27 11.92
N LEU A 238 6.57 12.16 11.18
CA LEU A 238 7.42 11.05 11.60
C LEU A 238 8.92 11.41 11.56
N SER A 239 9.35 12.23 10.60
CA SER A 239 10.73 12.70 10.53
C SER A 239 11.08 13.66 11.69
N ILE A 240 10.07 14.27 12.32
CA ILE A 240 10.24 15.11 13.52
C ILE A 240 10.25 14.26 14.80
N ALA A 241 9.36 13.25 14.85
CA ALA A 241 9.18 12.41 16.04
C ALA A 241 10.33 11.40 16.24
N ILE A 242 10.90 10.88 15.16
CA ILE A 242 12.01 9.91 15.18
C ILE A 242 12.99 10.27 14.06
N PRO A 243 13.85 11.27 14.29
CA PRO A 243 14.80 11.75 13.28
C PRO A 243 15.87 10.70 12.90
N GLU A 244 16.09 9.69 13.73
CA GLU A 244 17.01 8.57 13.46
C GLU A 244 16.46 7.59 12.43
N LEU A 245 15.13 7.54 12.22
CA LEU A 245 14.50 6.66 11.23
C LEU A 245 14.92 7.06 9.81
N ILE A 246 15.43 6.10 9.06
CA ILE A 246 15.68 6.29 7.63
C ILE A 246 14.34 6.22 6.90
N SER A 247 13.85 7.39 6.48
CA SER A 247 12.55 7.51 5.83
C SER A 247 12.70 7.49 4.31
N ILE A 248 11.84 6.70 3.64
CA ILE A 248 11.73 6.65 2.19
C ILE A 248 10.29 7.01 1.83
N PRO A 249 10.06 8.11 1.12
CA PRO A 249 8.71 8.62 0.89
C PRO A 249 7.88 7.71 -0.03
N GLU A 250 6.62 7.52 0.35
CA GLU A 250 5.54 6.96 -0.47
C GLU A 250 4.33 7.87 -0.30
N ASP A 251 3.86 8.49 -1.39
CA ASP A 251 2.76 9.45 -1.35
C ASP A 251 1.42 8.77 -1.63
N PHE A 252 0.72 8.38 -0.56
CA PHE A 252 -0.60 7.75 -0.67
C PHE A 252 -1.69 8.72 -1.11
N HIS A 253 -1.53 10.02 -0.84
CA HIS A 253 -2.48 11.02 -1.32
C HIS A 253 -2.40 11.16 -2.84
N GLU A 254 -1.19 11.26 -3.37
CA GLU A 254 -0.97 11.29 -4.82
C GLU A 254 -1.45 9.99 -5.48
N ALA A 255 -1.16 8.83 -4.89
CA ALA A 255 -1.64 7.54 -5.39
C ALA A 255 -3.17 7.49 -5.47
N GLY A 256 -3.87 7.97 -4.44
CA GLY A 256 -5.33 8.04 -4.43
C GLY A 256 -5.88 8.98 -5.50
N ARG A 257 -5.29 10.17 -5.63
CA ARG A 257 -5.69 11.17 -6.64
C ARG A 257 -5.50 10.63 -8.06
N ASP A 258 -4.36 10.02 -8.32
CA ASP A 258 -4.03 9.45 -9.63
C ASP A 258 -4.97 8.29 -9.98
N LEU A 259 -5.24 7.38 -9.02
CA LEU A 259 -6.18 6.27 -9.22
C LEU A 259 -7.60 6.72 -9.54
N ALA A 260 -8.08 7.79 -8.91
CA ALA A 260 -9.38 8.36 -9.25
C ALA A 260 -9.42 8.85 -10.71
N GLN A 261 -8.37 9.53 -11.16
CA GLN A 261 -8.25 10.01 -12.54
C GLN A 261 -8.07 8.86 -13.53
N ILE A 262 -7.24 7.88 -13.23
CA ILE A 262 -7.05 6.65 -14.00
C ILE A 262 -8.39 5.93 -14.18
N LEU A 263 -9.17 5.78 -13.10
CA LEU A 263 -10.46 5.10 -13.17
C LEU A 263 -11.47 5.85 -14.00
N ILE A 264 -11.56 7.19 -13.89
CA ILE A 264 -12.45 8.00 -14.74
C ILE A 264 -12.10 7.82 -16.21
N ARG A 265 -10.82 7.89 -16.58
CA ARG A 265 -10.37 7.66 -17.96
C ARG A 265 -10.69 6.24 -18.43
N SER A 266 -10.60 5.26 -17.55
CA SER A 266 -11.01 3.88 -17.84
C SER A 266 -12.53 3.76 -18.09
N ILE A 267 -13.36 4.44 -17.29
CA ILE A 267 -14.82 4.53 -17.48
C ILE A 267 -15.17 5.19 -18.82
N ASP A 268 -14.35 6.16 -19.25
CA ASP A 268 -14.51 6.87 -20.52
C ASP A 268 -13.94 6.09 -21.72
N GLY A 269 -13.42 4.87 -21.49
CA GLY A 269 -13.01 3.92 -22.53
C GLY A 269 -11.55 4.01 -22.96
N GLU A 270 -10.69 4.67 -22.19
CA GLU A 270 -9.26 4.69 -22.49
C GLU A 270 -8.62 3.31 -22.29
N ALA A 271 -7.68 2.97 -23.16
CA ALA A 271 -7.01 1.66 -23.12
C ALA A 271 -6.21 1.48 -21.81
N ALA A 272 -6.37 0.35 -21.16
CA ALA A 272 -5.71 0.03 -19.87
C ALA A 272 -4.18 0.15 -19.92
N SER A 273 -3.56 -0.10 -21.10
CA SER A 273 -2.10 0.06 -21.29
C SER A 273 -1.60 1.49 -21.09
N ASN A 274 -2.46 2.50 -21.27
CA ASN A 274 -2.14 3.92 -21.06
C ASN A 274 -2.42 4.38 -19.61
N LEU A 275 -2.98 3.50 -18.79
CA LEU A 275 -3.48 3.76 -17.46
C LEU A 275 -2.67 3.00 -16.39
N GLN A 276 -1.37 2.88 -16.61
CA GLN A 276 -0.45 2.16 -15.73
C GLN A 276 0.63 3.13 -15.24
N HIS A 277 0.66 3.35 -13.94
CA HIS A 277 1.63 4.25 -13.31
C HIS A 277 2.44 3.52 -12.25
N LEU A 278 3.78 3.62 -12.34
CA LEU A 278 4.73 3.12 -11.35
C LEU A 278 5.45 4.30 -10.71
N GLN A 279 5.14 4.59 -9.44
CA GLN A 279 5.78 5.65 -8.66
C GLN A 279 7.09 5.15 -8.05
N GLY A 280 8.18 5.84 -8.29
CA GLY A 280 9.47 5.53 -7.68
C GLY A 280 9.61 6.12 -6.27
N PRO A 281 10.54 5.57 -5.44
CA PRO A 281 10.79 6.03 -4.07
C PRO A 281 11.48 7.40 -3.99
N PHE A 282 11.76 8.04 -5.12
CA PHE A 282 12.49 9.30 -5.23
C PHE A 282 11.60 10.50 -5.56
N SER A 283 10.30 10.29 -5.73
CA SER A 283 9.35 11.39 -5.84
C SER A 283 9.34 12.17 -4.52
N LYS A 284 9.57 13.49 -4.60
CA LYS A 284 9.58 14.36 -3.41
C LYS A 284 8.16 14.41 -2.83
N LEU A 285 8.06 14.26 -1.50
CA LEU A 285 6.90 14.73 -0.76
C LEU A 285 6.97 16.26 -0.73
N ASP A 286 6.09 16.94 -1.45
CA ASP A 286 5.94 18.40 -1.41
C ASP A 286 5.34 18.87 -0.08
#